data_5aa7cffb2288325ee0a8dd1384a2ddeb
#
_entry.id   5aa7cffb2288325ee0a8dd1384a2ddeb
#
_cell.length_a   1.000
_cell.length_b   1.000
_cell.length_c   1.000
_cell.angle_alpha   90.00
_cell.angle_beta   90.00
_cell.angle_gamma   90.00
#
_symmetry.space_group_name_H-M   'P 1'
#
loop_
_entity.id
_entity.type
_entity.pdbx_description
1 polymer ?
#
loop_
_entity_poly.entity_id
_entity_poly.type
_entity_poly.pdbx_seq_one_letter_code
_entity_poly.pdbx_strand_id
1 'polypeptide(L)'
;MKKTGTKNKKRRPKGTGSIYYVASRKRYAGQTQVDLGGGKTKTKTVYGKTKTEVADKLKELERQSIRGEYIEKDKTVFYDFAEMLFNEQLELNEVRQSTYDRKMATLKMLSDITGYEIQEMTEDIIKRFFKKKLYYSQSSINKMYQLLTFVFKKAIGKKLIMESPMRDMKCPNSKQEKIPVRALTIEEQSKLLEVLKTKDILYGDVMLLSMFTGIRIGECCALMVEDIDLKRKTIHINKTMSRGELGDTKINPPKTKAGIRTLYVNDEIVSFLREVIGDKKSGLLFRCTNGNLLTTNLVNYPYTKVMKEYHIIDQTVYGKIDLHSLRHTYATRCIESGMPAKVLQKILGHSDISITLNIYCSVFEKYQNQHLAIVDEYMRSNSLAIA
;
A
#
# COMPACT_ATOMS: atom_id res chain seq x y z
N MET A 1 57.16 -42.06 56.26
CA MET A 1 55.89 -41.34 56.16
C MET A 1 55.97 -40.32 55.01
N LYS A 2 55.31 -40.59 53.85
CA LYS A 2 55.25 -39.63 52.73
C LYS A 2 53.93 -38.88 52.82
N LYS A 3 54.01 -37.54 53.03
CA LYS A 3 52.86 -36.63 52.97
C LYS A 3 52.49 -36.39 51.52
N THR A 4 51.31 -36.85 51.11
CA THR A 4 50.72 -36.55 49.82
C THR A 4 50.16 -35.15 49.84
N GLY A 5 50.80 -34.21 49.12
CA GLY A 5 50.33 -32.84 48.97
C GLY A 5 49.10 -32.78 48.06
N THR A 6 47.96 -32.39 48.59
CA THR A 6 46.75 -32.07 47.86
C THR A 6 46.99 -30.79 47.02
N LYS A 7 47.07 -30.97 45.69
CA LYS A 7 47.09 -29.83 44.74
C LYS A 7 45.80 -29.01 44.86
N ASN A 8 45.88 -27.81 45.45
CA ASN A 8 44.80 -26.82 45.48
C ASN A 8 44.40 -26.45 44.02
N LYS A 9 43.28 -27.01 43.53
CA LYS A 9 42.69 -26.57 42.28
C LYS A 9 42.26 -25.12 42.45
N LYS A 10 42.96 -24.16 41.83
CA LYS A 10 42.50 -22.75 41.74
C LYS A 10 41.06 -22.72 41.23
N ARG A 11 40.13 -22.20 42.05
CA ARG A 11 38.75 -21.95 41.63
C ARG A 11 38.78 -20.88 40.54
N ARG A 12 38.07 -21.14 39.43
CA ARG A 12 37.91 -20.17 38.37
C ARG A 12 37.14 -18.95 38.89
N PRO A 13 37.34 -17.74 38.33
CA PRO A 13 36.55 -16.55 38.67
C PRO A 13 35.05 -16.81 38.50
N LYS A 14 34.23 -16.25 39.38
CA LYS A 14 32.76 -16.26 39.27
C LYS A 14 32.35 -15.71 37.90
N GLY A 15 31.57 -16.48 37.11
CA GLY A 15 31.07 -16.06 35.80
C GLY A 15 31.68 -16.83 34.60
N THR A 16 32.81 -17.51 34.75
CA THR A 16 33.55 -18.17 33.64
C THR A 16 33.01 -19.56 33.26
N GLY A 17 31.76 -19.92 33.59
CA GLY A 17 31.13 -21.20 33.24
C GLY A 17 31.83 -22.45 33.79
N SER A 18 31.12 -23.55 33.92
CA SER A 18 31.67 -24.86 34.32
C SER A 18 31.85 -25.76 33.11
N ILE A 19 33.03 -26.45 32.99
CA ILE A 19 33.28 -27.48 31.98
C ILE A 19 33.47 -28.80 32.67
N TYR A 20 32.69 -29.83 32.31
CA TYR A 20 32.73 -31.17 32.86
C TYR A 20 32.55 -32.21 31.75
N TYR A 21 32.98 -33.45 32.02
CA TYR A 21 32.83 -34.55 31.09
C TYR A 21 31.54 -35.31 31.36
N VAL A 22 30.74 -35.51 30.33
CA VAL A 22 29.49 -36.27 30.37
C VAL A 22 29.76 -37.70 29.83
N ALA A 23 29.96 -38.65 30.74
CA ALA A 23 30.33 -40.03 30.38
C ALA A 23 29.29 -40.71 29.48
N SER A 24 28.01 -40.54 29.74
CA SER A 24 26.91 -41.09 28.94
C SER A 24 26.90 -40.64 27.47
N ARG A 25 27.45 -39.45 27.18
CA ARG A 25 27.53 -38.88 25.82
C ARG A 25 28.95 -38.90 25.25
N LYS A 26 29.92 -39.38 25.99
CA LYS A 26 31.35 -39.37 25.65
C LYS A 26 31.84 -37.98 25.15
N ARG A 27 31.35 -36.90 25.78
CA ARG A 27 31.61 -35.48 25.37
C ARG A 27 31.82 -34.60 26.59
N TYR A 28 32.52 -33.49 26.38
CA TYR A 28 32.56 -32.42 27.35
C TYR A 28 31.33 -31.53 27.23
N ALA A 29 30.82 -31.06 28.35
CA ALA A 29 29.76 -30.05 28.44
C ALA A 29 30.26 -28.82 29.19
N GLY A 30 29.78 -27.68 28.83
CA GLY A 30 30.04 -26.43 29.53
C GLY A 30 28.77 -25.63 29.66
N GLN A 31 28.62 -24.89 30.77
CA GLN A 31 27.45 -24.08 31.04
C GLN A 31 27.88 -22.64 31.33
N THR A 32 27.14 -21.66 30.74
CA THR A 32 27.25 -20.24 31.07
C THR A 32 25.86 -19.61 31.13
N GLN A 33 25.74 -18.50 31.82
CA GLN A 33 24.54 -17.68 31.80
C GLN A 33 24.61 -16.69 30.66
N VAL A 34 23.53 -16.60 29.89
CA VAL A 34 23.36 -15.60 28.82
C VAL A 34 22.25 -14.63 29.20
N ASP A 35 22.47 -13.36 28.93
CA ASP A 35 21.48 -12.32 29.14
C ASP A 35 20.52 -12.27 27.94
N LEU A 36 19.22 -12.40 28.19
CA LEU A 36 18.16 -12.30 27.20
C LEU A 36 17.64 -10.84 27.07
N GLY A 37 18.20 -9.93 27.87
CA GLY A 37 17.72 -8.56 28.00
C GLY A 37 16.57 -8.40 29.00
N GLY A 38 16.36 -7.15 29.48
CA GLY A 38 15.34 -6.85 30.49
C GLY A 38 15.59 -7.52 31.86
N GLY A 39 16.84 -7.81 32.20
CA GLY A 39 17.21 -8.45 33.46
C GLY A 39 16.94 -9.97 33.52
N LYS A 40 16.55 -10.59 32.41
CA LYS A 40 16.31 -12.02 32.31
C LYS A 40 17.58 -12.74 31.87
N THR A 41 18.05 -13.72 32.64
CA THR A 41 19.19 -14.58 32.30
C THR A 41 18.73 -16.03 32.11
N LYS A 42 19.41 -16.76 31.23
CA LYS A 42 19.17 -18.19 30.99
C LYS A 42 20.49 -18.95 30.97
N THR A 43 20.52 -20.10 31.62
CA THR A 43 21.69 -21.00 31.56
C THR A 43 21.68 -21.77 30.23
N LYS A 44 22.77 -21.66 29.47
CA LYS A 44 22.99 -22.43 28.23
C LYS A 44 24.10 -23.43 28.42
N THR A 45 23.87 -24.64 27.87
CA THR A 45 24.82 -25.74 27.87
C THR A 45 25.35 -26.00 26.47
N VAL A 46 26.65 -25.96 26.30
CA VAL A 46 27.32 -26.34 25.03
C VAL A 46 28.08 -27.65 25.19
N TYR A 47 28.21 -28.36 24.09
CA TYR A 47 28.88 -29.65 24.03
C TYR A 47 30.04 -29.60 23.03
N GLY A 48 31.10 -30.36 23.29
CA GLY A 48 32.25 -30.52 22.41
C GLY A 48 33.00 -31.82 22.65
N LYS A 49 33.83 -32.23 21.70
CA LYS A 49 34.68 -33.40 21.81
C LYS A 49 35.86 -33.14 22.73
N THR A 50 36.33 -31.90 22.84
CA THR A 50 37.45 -31.51 23.67
C THR A 50 37.05 -30.38 24.65
N LYS A 51 37.85 -30.23 25.74
CA LYS A 51 37.66 -29.13 26.68
C LYS A 51 37.87 -27.75 26.03
N THR A 52 38.81 -27.66 25.10
CA THR A 52 39.16 -26.44 24.39
C THR A 52 37.98 -26.01 23.52
N GLU A 53 37.39 -26.91 22.74
CA GLU A 53 36.20 -26.64 21.93
C GLU A 53 35.05 -26.11 22.76
N VAL A 54 34.81 -26.69 23.94
CA VAL A 54 33.75 -26.21 24.84
C VAL A 54 34.10 -24.84 25.43
N ALA A 55 35.35 -24.58 25.77
CA ALA A 55 35.81 -23.32 26.30
C ALA A 55 35.63 -22.17 25.26
N ASP A 56 35.95 -22.45 23.99
CA ASP A 56 35.79 -21.48 22.92
C ASP A 56 34.32 -21.17 22.63
N LYS A 57 33.47 -22.19 22.63
CA LYS A 57 32.00 -22.00 22.52
C LYS A 57 31.42 -21.22 23.69
N LEU A 58 31.90 -21.43 24.90
CA LEU A 58 31.47 -20.65 26.07
C LEU A 58 31.89 -19.17 25.95
N LYS A 59 33.14 -18.90 25.56
CA LYS A 59 33.65 -17.55 25.35
C LYS A 59 32.86 -16.80 24.29
N GLU A 60 32.49 -17.49 23.21
CA GLU A 60 31.67 -16.87 22.15
C GLU A 60 30.27 -16.54 22.65
N LEU A 61 29.61 -17.45 23.40
CA LEU A 61 28.31 -17.15 24.03
C LEU A 61 28.39 -16.00 25.02
N GLU A 62 29.44 -15.94 25.83
CA GLU A 62 29.65 -14.84 26.77
C GLU A 62 29.84 -13.50 26.02
N ARG A 63 30.62 -13.52 24.94
CA ARG A 63 30.86 -12.34 24.09
C ARG A 63 29.57 -11.83 23.46
N GLN A 64 28.75 -12.75 22.90
CA GLN A 64 27.44 -12.44 22.35
C GLN A 64 26.48 -11.91 23.42
N SER A 65 26.50 -12.50 24.62
CA SER A 65 25.68 -12.06 25.74
C SER A 65 26.06 -10.64 26.20
N ILE A 66 27.35 -10.35 26.37
CA ILE A 66 27.85 -9.03 26.80
C ILE A 66 27.53 -7.96 25.77
N ARG A 67 27.57 -8.28 24.47
CA ARG A 67 27.23 -7.38 23.38
C ARG A 67 25.73 -7.23 23.13
N GLY A 68 24.90 -8.01 23.84
CA GLY A 68 23.46 -8.09 23.58
C GLY A 68 23.12 -8.74 22.23
N GLU A 69 24.07 -9.47 21.65
CA GLU A 69 23.96 -10.13 20.35
C GLU A 69 23.42 -11.57 20.46
N TYR A 70 23.19 -12.07 21.69
CA TYR A 70 22.65 -13.41 21.86
C TYR A 70 21.17 -13.46 21.53
N ILE A 71 20.83 -14.33 20.58
CA ILE A 71 19.43 -14.68 20.23
C ILE A 71 19.16 -16.13 20.55
N GLU A 72 18.08 -16.38 21.24
CA GLU A 72 17.62 -17.74 21.48
C GLU A 72 17.11 -18.36 20.18
N LYS A 73 17.38 -19.66 19.97
CA LYS A 73 16.81 -20.39 18.83
C LYS A 73 15.29 -20.41 18.97
N ASP A 74 14.61 -19.84 17.99
CA ASP A 74 13.18 -19.71 17.91
C ASP A 74 12.66 -20.33 16.61
N LYS A 75 11.52 -21.00 16.67
CA LYS A 75 10.91 -21.71 15.54
C LYS A 75 9.70 -20.96 14.97
N THR A 76 9.57 -19.69 15.30
CA THR A 76 8.47 -18.87 14.80
C THR A 76 8.48 -18.82 13.28
N VAL A 77 7.41 -19.32 12.67
CA VAL A 77 7.22 -19.31 11.23
C VAL A 77 6.90 -17.90 10.76
N PHE A 78 7.45 -17.49 9.62
CA PHE A 78 7.28 -16.14 9.07
C PHE A 78 5.80 -15.79 8.86
N TYR A 79 4.99 -16.73 8.33
CA TYR A 79 3.56 -16.50 8.11
C TYR A 79 2.83 -16.13 9.40
N ASP A 80 2.96 -16.98 10.41
CA ASP A 80 2.25 -16.84 11.68
C ASP A 80 2.63 -15.53 12.37
N PHE A 81 3.91 -15.18 12.32
CA PHE A 81 4.40 -13.93 12.89
C PHE A 81 3.86 -12.70 12.15
N ALA A 82 3.84 -12.73 10.82
CA ALA A 82 3.31 -11.64 10.01
C ALA A 82 1.80 -11.46 10.24
N GLU A 83 1.04 -12.55 10.26
CA GLU A 83 -0.40 -12.55 10.53
C GLU A 83 -0.71 -12.01 11.92
N MET A 84 0.01 -12.47 12.94
CA MET A 84 -0.09 -11.94 14.32
C MET A 84 0.13 -10.41 14.35
N LEU A 85 1.16 -9.90 13.69
CA LEU A 85 1.43 -8.45 13.63
C LEU A 85 0.31 -7.67 12.93
N PHE A 86 -0.31 -8.24 11.91
CA PHE A 86 -1.39 -7.56 11.19
C PHE A 86 -2.69 -7.57 11.99
N ASN A 87 -2.98 -8.65 12.71
CA ASN A 87 -4.11 -8.74 13.63
C ASN A 87 -3.95 -7.72 14.78
N GLU A 88 -2.76 -7.65 15.40
CA GLU A 88 -2.45 -6.64 16.41
C GLU A 88 -2.70 -5.21 15.92
N GLN A 89 -2.27 -4.89 14.69
CA GLN A 89 -2.50 -3.56 14.11
C GLN A 89 -4.00 -3.27 13.83
N LEU A 90 -4.76 -4.29 13.47
CA LEU A 90 -6.20 -4.14 13.26
C LEU A 90 -6.94 -3.94 14.59
N GLU A 91 -6.65 -4.76 15.59
CA GLU A 91 -7.22 -4.68 16.94
C GLU A 91 -6.95 -3.33 17.62
N LEU A 92 -5.73 -2.80 17.45
CA LEU A 92 -5.34 -1.48 17.96
C LEU A 92 -5.85 -0.31 17.11
N ASN A 93 -6.64 -0.57 16.05
CA ASN A 93 -7.12 0.44 15.10
C ASN A 93 -6.00 1.26 14.41
N GLU A 94 -4.77 0.74 14.35
CA GLU A 94 -3.65 1.37 13.64
C GLU A 94 -3.88 1.34 12.12
N VAL A 95 -4.61 0.35 11.63
CA VAL A 95 -4.95 0.19 10.21
C VAL A 95 -6.43 -0.08 10.03
N ARG A 96 -6.97 0.39 8.89
CA ARG A 96 -8.34 0.07 8.47
C ARG A 96 -8.41 -1.34 7.90
N GLN A 97 -9.60 -1.97 7.96
CA GLN A 97 -9.87 -3.30 7.40
C GLN A 97 -9.34 -3.46 5.97
N SER A 98 -9.59 -2.50 5.08
CA SER A 98 -9.10 -2.54 3.70
C SER A 98 -7.56 -2.57 3.57
N THR A 99 -6.84 -2.06 4.57
CA THR A 99 -5.37 -2.12 4.63
C THR A 99 -4.92 -3.47 5.13
N TYR A 100 -5.61 -4.02 6.14
CA TYR A 100 -5.41 -5.38 6.63
C TYR A 100 -5.60 -6.40 5.51
N ASP A 101 -6.75 -6.38 4.81
CA ASP A 101 -7.05 -7.28 3.68
C ASP A 101 -5.96 -7.24 2.60
N ARG A 102 -5.47 -6.03 2.29
CA ARG A 102 -4.40 -5.85 1.32
C ARG A 102 -3.06 -6.43 1.80
N LYS A 103 -2.74 -6.32 3.10
CA LYS A 103 -1.56 -6.94 3.70
C LYS A 103 -1.66 -8.45 3.66
N MET A 104 -2.82 -9.03 4.02
CA MET A 104 -3.08 -10.45 3.95
C MET A 104 -3.02 -10.99 2.51
N ALA A 105 -3.59 -10.27 1.56
CA ALA A 105 -3.46 -10.60 0.14
C ALA A 105 -1.98 -10.56 -0.34
N THR A 106 -1.19 -9.59 0.14
CA THR A 106 0.24 -9.51 -0.16
C THR A 106 1.02 -10.65 0.51
N LEU A 107 0.67 -11.03 1.74
CA LEU A 107 1.26 -12.17 2.45
C LEU A 107 1.03 -13.49 1.68
N LYS A 108 -0.17 -13.67 1.11
CA LYS A 108 -0.46 -14.81 0.22
C LYS A 108 0.42 -14.83 -1.04
N MET A 109 0.81 -13.66 -1.58
CA MET A 109 1.74 -13.60 -2.72
C MET A 109 3.17 -14.05 -2.36
N LEU A 110 3.50 -14.06 -1.07
CA LEU A 110 4.79 -14.53 -0.52
C LEU A 110 4.79 -16.04 -0.19
N SER A 111 3.75 -16.80 -0.53
CA SER A 111 3.56 -18.21 -0.15
C SER A 111 4.77 -19.12 -0.38
N ASP A 112 5.61 -18.81 -1.39
CA ASP A 112 6.82 -19.59 -1.70
C ASP A 112 7.88 -19.53 -0.57
N ILE A 113 7.80 -18.53 0.32
CA ILE A 113 8.79 -18.30 1.39
C ILE A 113 8.19 -18.12 2.79
N THR A 114 6.87 -18.06 2.91
CA THR A 114 6.23 -17.81 4.22
C THR A 114 6.27 -19.00 5.18
N GLY A 115 6.57 -20.19 4.70
CA GLY A 115 6.72 -21.41 5.52
C GLY A 115 8.06 -21.54 6.24
N TYR A 116 9.05 -20.69 5.95
CA TYR A 116 10.34 -20.73 6.64
C TYR A 116 10.23 -20.18 8.07
N GLU A 117 11.03 -20.72 9.00
CA GLU A 117 11.31 -20.06 10.28
C GLU A 117 11.98 -18.69 10.01
N ILE A 118 11.65 -17.67 10.79
CA ILE A 118 12.19 -16.30 10.58
C ILE A 118 13.73 -16.30 10.63
N GLN A 119 14.31 -17.10 11.52
CA GLN A 119 15.75 -17.25 11.68
C GLN A 119 16.45 -17.96 10.51
N GLU A 120 15.71 -18.71 9.70
CA GLU A 120 16.22 -19.42 8.52
C GLU A 120 16.16 -18.58 7.25
N MET A 121 15.42 -17.46 7.28
CA MET A 121 15.26 -16.61 6.11
C MET A 121 16.55 -15.81 5.85
N THR A 122 17.22 -16.16 4.77
CA THR A 122 18.45 -15.49 4.30
C THR A 122 18.18 -14.56 3.13
N GLU A 123 19.12 -13.63 2.88
CA GLU A 123 19.09 -12.76 1.69
C GLU A 123 18.96 -13.57 0.38
N ASP A 124 19.64 -14.72 0.29
CA ASP A 124 19.62 -15.58 -0.90
C ASP A 124 18.24 -16.20 -1.15
N ILE A 125 17.53 -16.59 -0.09
CA ILE A 125 16.14 -17.08 -0.21
C ILE A 125 15.25 -15.99 -0.77
N ILE A 126 15.35 -14.77 -0.24
CA ILE A 126 14.55 -13.62 -0.66
C ILE A 126 14.91 -13.20 -2.09
N LYS A 127 16.19 -13.16 -2.44
CA LYS A 127 16.64 -12.86 -3.82
C LYS A 127 16.10 -13.87 -4.83
N ARG A 128 16.16 -15.16 -4.51
CA ARG A 128 15.61 -16.23 -5.38
C ARG A 128 14.09 -16.08 -5.53
N PHE A 129 13.39 -15.75 -4.46
CA PHE A 129 11.96 -15.47 -4.52
C PHE A 129 11.66 -14.31 -5.47
N PHE A 130 12.27 -13.14 -5.28
CA PHE A 130 12.02 -11.99 -6.15
C PHE A 130 12.40 -12.24 -7.61
N LYS A 131 13.45 -13.02 -7.87
CA LYS A 131 13.83 -13.41 -9.24
C LYS A 131 12.68 -14.09 -10.00
N LYS A 132 11.86 -14.89 -9.30
CA LYS A 132 10.66 -15.53 -9.87
C LYS A 132 9.48 -14.55 -10.05
N LYS A 133 9.47 -13.43 -9.33
CA LYS A 133 8.36 -12.45 -9.30
C LYS A 133 8.61 -11.20 -10.15
N LEU A 134 9.71 -11.10 -10.89
CA LEU A 134 10.05 -9.92 -11.69
C LEU A 134 9.03 -9.57 -12.79
N TYR A 135 8.15 -10.51 -13.16
CA TYR A 135 7.07 -10.28 -14.12
C TYR A 135 5.77 -9.74 -13.50
N TYR A 136 5.76 -9.53 -12.17
CA TYR A 136 4.67 -8.80 -11.52
C TYR A 136 4.85 -7.30 -11.72
N SER A 137 3.74 -6.53 -11.60
CA SER A 137 3.83 -5.07 -11.65
C SER A 137 4.77 -4.52 -10.58
N GLN A 138 5.45 -3.40 -10.86
CA GLN A 138 6.30 -2.73 -9.88
C GLN A 138 5.57 -2.43 -8.56
N SER A 139 4.29 -2.06 -8.65
CA SER A 139 3.45 -1.84 -7.46
C SER A 139 3.31 -3.10 -6.60
N SER A 140 3.18 -4.28 -7.22
CA SER A 140 3.10 -5.55 -6.50
C SER A 140 4.43 -5.94 -5.87
N ILE A 141 5.54 -5.77 -6.61
CA ILE A 141 6.90 -5.98 -6.10
C ILE A 141 7.17 -5.07 -4.90
N ASN A 142 6.84 -3.78 -5.01
CA ASN A 142 7.00 -2.83 -3.91
C ASN A 142 6.21 -3.23 -2.66
N LYS A 143 4.97 -3.72 -2.82
CA LYS A 143 4.16 -4.18 -1.69
C LYS A 143 4.77 -5.39 -0.99
N MET A 144 5.24 -6.38 -1.76
CA MET A 144 5.93 -7.56 -1.21
C MET A 144 7.22 -7.16 -0.48
N TYR A 145 8.03 -6.28 -1.08
CA TYR A 145 9.26 -5.77 -0.48
C TYR A 145 8.99 -5.01 0.82
N GLN A 146 8.02 -4.09 0.83
CA GLN A 146 7.65 -3.32 2.01
C GLN A 146 7.10 -4.21 3.14
N LEU A 147 6.32 -5.25 2.80
CA LEU A 147 5.81 -6.20 3.78
C LEU A 147 6.96 -6.97 4.45
N LEU A 148 7.89 -7.53 3.66
CA LEU A 148 9.07 -8.23 4.18
C LEU A 148 9.90 -7.30 5.09
N THR A 149 10.18 -6.08 4.61
CA THR A 149 10.93 -5.08 5.39
C THR A 149 10.23 -4.77 6.73
N PHE A 150 8.92 -4.61 6.71
CA PHE A 150 8.13 -4.36 7.92
C PHE A 150 8.21 -5.52 8.91
N VAL A 151 8.01 -6.77 8.44
CA VAL A 151 8.03 -7.96 9.30
C VAL A 151 9.41 -8.17 9.91
N PHE A 152 10.49 -8.07 9.13
CA PHE A 152 11.85 -8.21 9.66
C PHE A 152 12.22 -7.09 10.65
N LYS A 153 11.78 -5.85 10.39
CA LYS A 153 11.96 -4.75 11.36
C LYS A 153 11.30 -5.07 12.70
N LYS A 154 10.10 -5.65 12.69
CA LYS A 154 9.39 -6.08 13.91
C LYS A 154 10.07 -7.30 14.55
N ALA A 155 10.60 -8.24 13.76
CA ALA A 155 11.34 -9.39 14.25
C ALA A 155 12.63 -8.98 15.00
N ILE A 156 13.36 -7.98 14.50
CA ILE A 156 14.50 -7.38 15.21
C ILE A 156 14.04 -6.77 16.54
N GLY A 157 12.96 -5.98 16.54
CA GLY A 157 12.41 -5.35 17.74
C GLY A 157 11.98 -6.37 18.81
N LYS A 158 11.49 -7.54 18.40
CA LYS A 158 11.14 -8.66 19.30
C LYS A 158 12.33 -9.61 19.57
N LYS A 159 13.54 -9.26 19.12
CA LYS A 159 14.78 -10.06 19.29
C LYS A 159 14.70 -11.49 18.74
N LEU A 160 13.92 -11.69 17.68
CA LEU A 160 13.89 -12.97 16.95
C LEU A 160 15.08 -13.12 16.02
N ILE A 161 15.60 -12.03 15.48
CA ILE A 161 16.80 -11.94 14.64
C ILE A 161 17.64 -10.71 15.04
N MET A 162 18.94 -10.74 14.77
CA MET A 162 19.84 -9.60 15.04
C MET A 162 19.74 -8.51 14.00
N GLU A 163 19.72 -8.92 12.75
CA GLU A 163 19.66 -8.00 11.62
C GLU A 163 18.70 -8.53 10.54
N SER A 164 18.26 -7.62 9.70
CA SER A 164 17.35 -7.95 8.61
C SER A 164 18.12 -8.63 7.47
N PRO A 165 17.62 -9.76 6.94
CA PRO A 165 18.17 -10.34 5.72
C PRO A 165 17.99 -9.44 4.49
N MET A 166 17.25 -8.32 4.64
CA MET A 166 17.03 -7.33 3.59
C MET A 166 17.84 -6.03 3.82
N ARG A 167 18.80 -6.02 4.74
CA ARG A 167 19.56 -4.82 5.14
C ARG A 167 20.16 -4.10 3.93
N ASP A 168 20.85 -4.84 3.06
CA ASP A 168 21.57 -4.30 1.90
C ASP A 168 20.82 -4.52 0.57
N MET A 169 19.61 -5.12 0.64
CA MET A 169 18.78 -5.33 -0.55
C MET A 169 18.08 -4.04 -0.99
N LYS A 170 18.15 -3.77 -2.30
CA LYS A 170 17.29 -2.79 -2.96
C LYS A 170 16.03 -3.47 -3.47
N CYS A 171 14.92 -2.73 -3.50
CA CYS A 171 13.69 -3.23 -4.11
C CYS A 171 13.93 -3.56 -5.59
N PRO A 172 13.66 -4.78 -6.04
CA PRO A 172 13.88 -5.15 -7.43
C PRO A 172 12.98 -4.38 -8.40
N ASN A 173 13.51 -4.10 -9.59
CA ASN A 173 12.72 -3.52 -10.66
C ASN A 173 11.92 -4.61 -11.39
N SER A 174 10.66 -4.29 -11.69
CA SER A 174 9.81 -5.12 -12.53
C SER A 174 10.37 -5.23 -13.95
N LYS A 175 10.19 -6.40 -14.56
CA LYS A 175 10.38 -6.58 -16.01
C LYS A 175 9.10 -6.26 -16.81
N GLN A 176 7.98 -6.05 -16.11
CA GLN A 176 6.74 -5.65 -16.75
C GLN A 176 6.78 -4.15 -17.05
N GLU A 177 6.53 -3.79 -18.28
CA GLU A 177 6.37 -2.40 -18.69
C GLU A 177 5.17 -1.77 -17.96
N LYS A 178 5.38 -0.58 -17.42
CA LYS A 178 4.32 0.19 -16.77
C LYS A 178 3.53 0.96 -17.81
N ILE A 179 2.39 0.41 -18.22
CA ILE A 179 1.44 1.16 -19.05
C ILE A 179 0.74 2.21 -18.17
N PRO A 180 0.89 3.51 -18.45
CA PRO A 180 0.24 4.56 -17.67
C PRO A 180 -1.27 4.53 -17.83
N VAL A 181 -1.99 4.92 -16.78
CA VAL A 181 -3.43 5.21 -16.89
C VAL A 181 -3.57 6.60 -17.49
N ARG A 182 -4.39 6.74 -18.53
CA ARG A 182 -4.63 8.00 -19.23
C ARG A 182 -6.08 8.48 -19.10
N ALA A 183 -6.28 9.73 -19.39
CA ALA A 183 -7.60 10.31 -19.64
C ALA A 183 -8.14 9.84 -21.00
N LEU A 184 -9.45 9.90 -21.18
CA LEU A 184 -10.09 9.76 -22.48
C LEU A 184 -9.69 10.94 -23.39
N THR A 185 -9.50 10.69 -24.68
CA THR A 185 -9.42 11.77 -25.66
C THR A 185 -10.77 12.51 -25.76
N ILE A 186 -10.82 13.61 -26.48
CA ILE A 186 -12.09 14.33 -26.70
C ILE A 186 -13.07 13.45 -27.45
N GLU A 187 -12.60 12.76 -28.47
CA GLU A 187 -13.40 11.86 -29.31
C GLU A 187 -13.91 10.65 -28.51
N GLU A 188 -13.06 10.00 -27.71
CA GLU A 188 -13.44 8.90 -26.83
C GLU A 188 -14.47 9.36 -25.79
N GLN A 189 -14.27 10.55 -25.19
CA GLN A 189 -15.19 11.12 -24.21
C GLN A 189 -16.55 11.45 -24.85
N SER A 190 -16.56 12.05 -26.04
CA SER A 190 -17.77 12.36 -26.78
C SER A 190 -18.55 11.11 -27.14
N LYS A 191 -17.87 10.07 -27.62
CA LYS A 191 -18.48 8.79 -27.96
C LYS A 191 -19.06 8.08 -26.73
N LEU A 192 -18.33 8.08 -25.61
CA LEU A 192 -18.83 7.54 -24.35
C LEU A 192 -20.06 8.30 -23.87
N LEU A 193 -20.03 9.64 -23.93
CA LEU A 193 -21.14 10.49 -23.54
C LEU A 193 -22.40 10.20 -24.37
N GLU A 194 -22.25 10.07 -25.69
CA GLU A 194 -23.35 9.71 -26.59
C GLU A 194 -23.98 8.39 -26.20
N VAL A 195 -23.15 7.34 -25.98
CA VAL A 195 -23.62 6.00 -25.58
C VAL A 195 -24.33 6.07 -24.23
N LEU A 196 -23.77 6.77 -23.23
CA LEU A 196 -24.39 6.89 -21.91
C LEU A 196 -25.71 7.69 -21.90
N LYS A 197 -25.91 8.58 -22.87
CA LYS A 197 -27.14 9.35 -23.01
C LYS A 197 -28.22 8.64 -23.84
N THR A 198 -27.82 7.84 -24.82
CA THR A 198 -28.76 7.25 -25.79
C THR A 198 -29.11 5.78 -25.48
N LYS A 199 -28.33 5.11 -24.66
CA LYS A 199 -28.52 3.69 -24.30
C LYS A 199 -28.79 3.57 -22.81
N ASP A 200 -29.63 2.60 -22.45
CA ASP A 200 -29.85 2.23 -21.05
C ASP A 200 -28.64 1.42 -20.53
N ILE A 201 -27.64 2.13 -20.04
CA ILE A 201 -26.42 1.55 -19.51
C ILE A 201 -26.53 1.44 -18.01
N LEU A 202 -26.45 0.21 -17.51
CA LEU A 202 -26.46 -0.05 -16.06
C LEU A 202 -25.40 0.80 -15.33
N TYR A 203 -25.84 1.61 -14.37
CA TYR A 203 -25.02 2.59 -13.63
C TYR A 203 -24.36 3.68 -14.49
N GLY A 204 -24.93 3.98 -15.67
CA GLY A 204 -24.46 5.04 -16.54
C GLY A 204 -24.43 6.40 -15.84
N ASP A 205 -25.43 6.71 -15.01
CA ASP A 205 -25.51 7.95 -14.25
C ASP A 205 -24.33 8.14 -13.27
N VAL A 206 -23.84 7.05 -12.66
CA VAL A 206 -22.64 7.09 -11.80
C VAL A 206 -21.40 7.42 -12.61
N MET A 207 -21.31 6.89 -13.84
CA MET A 207 -20.19 7.17 -14.74
C MET A 207 -20.25 8.62 -15.23
N LEU A 208 -21.43 9.13 -15.62
CA LEU A 208 -21.65 10.51 -16.01
C LEU A 208 -21.28 11.47 -14.87
N LEU A 209 -21.77 11.22 -13.65
CA LEU A 209 -21.46 12.06 -12.50
C LEU A 209 -19.95 12.13 -12.26
N SER A 210 -19.25 11.00 -12.28
CA SER A 210 -17.79 10.97 -12.11
C SER A 210 -17.05 11.69 -13.23
N MET A 211 -17.50 11.54 -14.49
CA MET A 211 -16.85 12.12 -15.67
C MET A 211 -17.00 13.65 -15.73
N PHE A 212 -18.10 14.20 -15.19
CA PHE A 212 -18.38 15.65 -15.22
C PHE A 212 -18.09 16.41 -13.94
N THR A 213 -17.79 15.71 -12.84
CA THR A 213 -17.50 16.34 -11.54
C THR A 213 -16.15 15.95 -10.95
N GLY A 214 -15.53 14.91 -11.49
CA GLY A 214 -14.29 14.34 -10.96
C GLY A 214 -14.45 13.65 -9.61
N ILE A 215 -15.67 13.41 -9.12
CA ILE A 215 -15.94 12.66 -7.90
C ILE A 215 -15.47 11.21 -8.09
N ARG A 216 -14.82 10.61 -7.06
CA ARG A 216 -14.40 9.20 -7.13
C ARG A 216 -15.63 8.29 -7.17
N ILE A 217 -15.58 7.21 -7.95
CA ILE A 217 -16.72 6.26 -8.04
C ILE A 217 -17.20 5.79 -6.67
N GLY A 218 -16.27 5.50 -5.73
CA GLY A 218 -16.66 5.12 -4.37
C GLY A 218 -17.35 6.23 -3.58
N GLU A 219 -17.06 7.51 -3.87
CA GLU A 219 -17.77 8.67 -3.33
C GLU A 219 -19.15 8.82 -3.99
N CYS A 220 -19.25 8.64 -5.33
CA CYS A 220 -20.55 8.61 -6.04
C CYS A 220 -21.46 7.52 -5.49
N CYS A 221 -20.95 6.29 -5.30
CA CYS A 221 -21.72 5.18 -4.75
C CYS A 221 -22.24 5.44 -3.31
N ALA A 222 -21.56 6.32 -2.55
CA ALA A 222 -21.94 6.67 -1.18
C ALA A 222 -22.72 7.99 -1.07
N LEU A 223 -22.97 8.66 -2.20
CA LEU A 223 -23.66 9.95 -2.23
C LEU A 223 -25.14 9.77 -1.85
N MET A 224 -25.62 10.66 -1.01
CA MET A 224 -27.01 10.71 -0.57
C MET A 224 -27.73 11.92 -1.16
N VAL A 225 -29.06 11.85 -1.25
CA VAL A 225 -29.88 12.96 -1.70
C VAL A 225 -29.64 14.21 -0.85
N GLU A 226 -29.47 14.03 0.47
CA GLU A 226 -29.21 15.07 1.45
C GLU A 226 -27.86 15.78 1.28
N ASP A 227 -26.92 15.16 0.57
CA ASP A 227 -25.63 15.75 0.26
C ASP A 227 -25.70 16.74 -0.93
N ILE A 228 -26.87 16.87 -1.58
CA ILE A 228 -27.06 17.66 -2.79
C ILE A 228 -27.99 18.85 -2.52
N ASP A 229 -27.49 20.06 -2.73
CA ASP A 229 -28.29 21.28 -2.70
C ASP A 229 -28.47 21.84 -4.13
N LEU A 230 -29.60 21.53 -4.74
CA LEU A 230 -29.91 21.95 -6.11
C LEU A 230 -30.09 23.47 -6.22
N LYS A 231 -30.48 24.18 -5.12
CA LYS A 231 -30.66 25.63 -5.11
C LYS A 231 -29.31 26.34 -5.04
N ARG A 232 -28.40 25.87 -4.18
CA ARG A 232 -27.04 26.41 -4.05
C ARG A 232 -26.09 25.85 -5.11
N LYS A 233 -26.53 24.88 -5.91
CA LYS A 233 -25.74 24.17 -6.92
C LYS A 233 -24.48 23.53 -6.31
N THR A 234 -24.65 22.79 -5.20
CA THR A 234 -23.51 22.18 -4.48
C THR A 234 -23.76 20.71 -4.21
N ILE A 235 -22.64 19.96 -4.22
CA ILE A 235 -22.56 18.54 -3.76
C ILE A 235 -21.59 18.48 -2.62
N HIS A 236 -22.00 17.97 -1.47
CA HIS A 236 -21.16 17.80 -0.30
C HIS A 236 -20.61 16.36 -0.24
N ILE A 237 -19.31 16.21 -0.44
CA ILE A 237 -18.62 14.93 -0.40
C ILE A 237 -18.05 14.72 1.01
N ASN A 238 -18.61 13.79 1.77
CA ASN A 238 -18.23 13.47 3.14
C ASN A 238 -18.20 11.97 3.42
N LYS A 239 -18.48 11.15 2.41
CA LYS A 239 -18.60 9.68 2.51
C LYS A 239 -17.94 8.99 1.33
N THR A 240 -17.58 7.74 1.52
CA THR A 240 -17.12 6.86 0.45
C THR A 240 -17.52 5.42 0.75
N MET A 241 -17.84 4.68 -0.30
CA MET A 241 -18.08 3.25 -0.21
C MET A 241 -16.75 2.53 0.00
N SER A 242 -16.66 1.66 1.00
CA SER A 242 -15.47 0.87 1.27
C SER A 242 -15.82 -0.51 1.82
N ARG A 243 -14.85 -1.42 1.80
CA ARG A 243 -15.00 -2.76 2.32
C ARG A 243 -14.98 -2.74 3.85
N GLY A 244 -15.92 -3.42 4.49
CA GLY A 244 -16.02 -3.62 5.94
C GLY A 244 -15.29 -4.87 6.44
N GLU A 245 -15.47 -5.21 7.72
CA GLU A 245 -14.70 -6.24 8.43
C GLU A 245 -14.91 -7.66 7.89
N LEU A 246 -16.11 -8.03 7.56
CA LEU A 246 -16.45 -9.37 7.06
C LEU A 246 -16.48 -9.45 5.52
N GLY A 247 -15.83 -8.50 4.84
CA GLY A 247 -15.91 -8.41 3.39
C GLY A 247 -17.21 -7.77 2.89
N ASP A 248 -18.09 -7.33 3.79
CA ASP A 248 -19.27 -6.55 3.52
C ASP A 248 -18.92 -5.17 2.93
N THR A 249 -19.92 -4.43 2.53
CA THR A 249 -19.76 -3.07 2.02
C THR A 249 -20.28 -2.08 3.06
N LYS A 250 -19.43 -1.10 3.43
CA LYS A 250 -19.79 -0.06 4.41
C LYS A 250 -19.55 1.34 3.83
N ILE A 251 -20.39 2.27 4.26
CA ILE A 251 -20.20 3.70 4.03
C ILE A 251 -19.30 4.23 5.14
N ASN A 252 -18.17 4.79 4.77
CA ASN A 252 -17.17 5.33 5.70
C ASN A 252 -16.83 6.78 5.34
N PRO A 253 -16.34 7.59 6.29
CA PRO A 253 -15.78 8.89 5.97
C PRO A 253 -14.53 8.74 5.06
N PRO A 254 -14.19 9.76 4.27
CA PRO A 254 -12.97 9.76 3.46
C PRO A 254 -11.72 9.47 4.31
N LYS A 255 -10.66 8.96 3.67
CA LYS A 255 -9.41 8.62 4.38
C LYS A 255 -8.67 9.84 4.93
N THR A 256 -8.86 11.01 4.32
CA THR A 256 -8.17 12.25 4.67
C THR A 256 -9.17 13.39 4.81
N LYS A 257 -8.82 14.40 5.61
CA LYS A 257 -9.62 15.62 5.76
C LYS A 257 -9.86 16.34 4.40
N ALA A 258 -8.89 16.30 3.49
CA ALA A 258 -9.02 16.86 2.14
C ALA A 258 -10.10 16.13 1.28
N GLY A 259 -10.46 14.90 1.65
CA GLY A 259 -11.54 14.17 1.00
C GLY A 259 -12.92 14.76 1.31
N ILE A 260 -13.09 15.44 2.44
CA ILE A 260 -14.33 16.16 2.79
C ILE A 260 -14.29 17.52 2.11
N ARG A 261 -15.23 17.74 1.20
CA ARG A 261 -15.28 18.97 0.38
C ARG A 261 -16.65 19.22 -0.16
N THR A 262 -16.93 20.49 -0.49
CA THR A 262 -18.12 20.90 -1.22
C THR A 262 -17.72 21.26 -2.65
N LEU A 263 -18.39 20.67 -3.61
CA LEU A 263 -18.23 20.96 -5.04
C LEU A 263 -19.34 21.88 -5.50
N TYR A 264 -18.99 22.92 -6.25
CA TYR A 264 -19.93 23.72 -7.02
C TYR A 264 -20.13 23.11 -8.39
N VAL A 265 -21.36 23.01 -8.86
CA VAL A 265 -21.73 22.44 -10.14
C VAL A 265 -22.51 23.41 -10.99
N ASN A 266 -22.45 23.27 -12.33
CA ASN A 266 -23.16 24.07 -13.27
C ASN A 266 -24.64 23.66 -13.45
N ASP A 267 -25.40 24.38 -14.21
CA ASP A 267 -26.83 24.12 -14.43
C ASP A 267 -27.12 22.81 -15.14
N GLU A 268 -26.22 22.35 -16.01
CA GLU A 268 -26.35 21.05 -16.68
C GLU A 268 -26.28 19.90 -15.67
N ILE A 269 -25.32 19.95 -14.74
CA ILE A 269 -25.20 18.96 -13.67
C ILE A 269 -26.37 19.05 -12.69
N VAL A 270 -26.89 20.26 -12.42
CA VAL A 270 -28.09 20.43 -11.58
C VAL A 270 -29.32 19.79 -12.25
N SER A 271 -29.50 19.97 -13.56
CA SER A 271 -30.58 19.32 -14.31
C SER A 271 -30.46 17.82 -14.30
N PHE A 272 -29.29 17.31 -14.61
CA PHE A 272 -28.97 15.87 -14.51
C PHE A 272 -29.25 15.30 -13.09
N LEU A 273 -28.79 15.97 -12.04
CA LEU A 273 -29.03 15.52 -10.66
C LEU A 273 -30.52 15.55 -10.31
N ARG A 274 -31.28 16.52 -10.81
CA ARG A 274 -32.73 16.58 -10.61
C ARG A 274 -33.44 15.38 -11.23
N GLU A 275 -33.03 14.94 -12.41
CA GLU A 275 -33.55 13.74 -13.06
C GLU A 275 -33.20 12.46 -12.27
N VAL A 276 -31.93 12.33 -11.85
CA VAL A 276 -31.46 11.16 -11.08
C VAL A 276 -32.10 11.08 -9.70
N ILE A 277 -32.33 12.21 -9.04
CA ILE A 277 -33.04 12.27 -7.75
C ILE A 277 -34.49 11.87 -7.94
N GLY A 278 -35.17 12.37 -8.99
CA GLY A 278 -36.58 12.10 -9.22
C GLY A 278 -37.43 12.39 -7.96
N ASP A 279 -38.24 11.43 -7.55
CA ASP A 279 -39.11 11.50 -6.38
C ASP A 279 -38.43 11.11 -5.04
N LYS A 280 -37.13 10.76 -5.06
CA LYS A 280 -36.40 10.40 -3.85
C LYS A 280 -36.29 11.58 -2.90
N LYS A 281 -36.74 11.44 -1.66
CA LYS A 281 -36.68 12.48 -0.64
C LYS A 281 -35.44 12.40 0.23
N SER A 282 -34.85 11.19 0.36
CA SER A 282 -33.69 10.95 1.21
C SER A 282 -32.98 9.63 0.87
N GLY A 283 -31.80 9.43 1.43
CA GLY A 283 -31.02 8.20 1.36
C GLY A 283 -30.08 8.16 0.15
N LEU A 284 -29.53 6.98 -0.14
CA LEU A 284 -28.55 6.81 -1.21
C LEU A 284 -29.11 7.19 -2.57
N LEU A 285 -28.37 8.05 -3.29
CA LEU A 285 -28.71 8.46 -4.65
C LEU A 285 -28.69 7.26 -5.62
N PHE A 286 -27.68 6.40 -5.49
CA PHE A 286 -27.48 5.23 -6.34
C PHE A 286 -27.53 3.94 -5.51
N ARG A 287 -28.24 2.94 -6.00
CA ARG A 287 -28.31 1.60 -5.44
C ARG A 287 -28.18 0.55 -6.53
N CYS A 288 -27.88 -0.69 -6.12
CA CYS A 288 -28.02 -1.83 -7.00
C CYS A 288 -29.48 -2.07 -7.36
N THR A 289 -29.75 -2.75 -8.48
CA THR A 289 -31.10 -3.14 -8.92
C THR A 289 -31.87 -3.97 -7.89
N ASN A 290 -31.14 -4.70 -7.04
CA ASN A 290 -31.71 -5.48 -5.91
C ASN A 290 -31.83 -4.68 -4.60
N GLY A 291 -31.61 -3.35 -4.63
CA GLY A 291 -31.68 -2.48 -3.45
C GLY A 291 -30.42 -2.45 -2.56
N ASN A 292 -29.45 -3.31 -2.82
CA ASN A 292 -28.20 -3.37 -2.05
C ASN A 292 -27.31 -2.15 -2.29
N LEU A 293 -26.23 -2.04 -1.49
CA LEU A 293 -25.22 -1.02 -1.65
C LEU A 293 -24.45 -1.20 -2.95
N LEU A 294 -24.34 -0.13 -3.74
CA LEU A 294 -23.56 -0.11 -4.96
C LEU A 294 -22.08 0.02 -4.64
N THR A 295 -21.23 -0.78 -5.28
CA THR A 295 -19.79 -0.74 -5.09
C THR A 295 -19.04 -0.36 -6.36
N THR A 296 -17.82 0.12 -6.24
CA THR A 296 -16.95 0.43 -7.38
C THR A 296 -16.77 -0.79 -8.32
N ASN A 297 -16.69 -2.00 -7.77
CA ASN A 297 -16.53 -3.21 -8.59
C ASN A 297 -17.78 -3.51 -9.43
N LEU A 298 -18.96 -3.26 -8.88
CA LEU A 298 -20.22 -3.44 -9.60
C LEU A 298 -20.38 -2.42 -10.75
N VAL A 299 -19.89 -1.20 -10.58
CA VAL A 299 -19.84 -0.18 -11.65
C VAL A 299 -18.79 -0.52 -12.70
N ASN A 300 -17.65 -1.12 -12.28
CA ASN A 300 -16.55 -1.41 -13.20
C ASN A 300 -16.92 -2.44 -14.29
N TYR A 301 -17.77 -3.40 -13.96
CA TYR A 301 -18.17 -4.41 -14.93
C TYR A 301 -18.94 -3.81 -16.14
N PRO A 302 -20.08 -3.09 -15.95
CA PRO A 302 -20.78 -2.45 -17.06
C PRO A 302 -19.93 -1.40 -17.76
N TYR A 303 -19.09 -0.65 -17.05
CA TYR A 303 -18.13 0.28 -17.65
C TYR A 303 -17.21 -0.44 -18.65
N THR A 304 -16.55 -1.51 -18.22
CA THR A 304 -15.64 -2.27 -19.08
C THR A 304 -16.38 -2.87 -20.29
N LYS A 305 -17.63 -3.34 -20.07
CA LYS A 305 -18.49 -3.85 -21.13
C LYS A 305 -18.77 -2.78 -22.18
N VAL A 306 -19.22 -1.60 -21.76
CA VAL A 306 -19.52 -0.46 -22.65
C VAL A 306 -18.29 -0.03 -23.45
N MET A 307 -17.15 0.16 -22.77
CA MET A 307 -15.91 0.56 -23.44
C MET A 307 -15.50 -0.39 -24.55
N LYS A 308 -15.76 -1.69 -24.36
CA LYS A 308 -15.44 -2.74 -25.33
C LYS A 308 -16.51 -2.88 -26.43
N GLU A 309 -17.79 -2.95 -26.05
CA GLU A 309 -18.92 -3.22 -26.94
C GLU A 309 -19.11 -2.09 -27.98
N TYR A 310 -18.95 -0.85 -27.52
CA TYR A 310 -19.08 0.32 -28.39
C TYR A 310 -17.76 0.82 -28.97
N HIS A 311 -16.66 0.04 -28.81
CA HIS A 311 -15.34 0.39 -29.34
C HIS A 311 -14.93 1.83 -29.02
N ILE A 312 -15.09 2.23 -27.72
CA ILE A 312 -14.85 3.62 -27.28
C ILE A 312 -13.35 3.93 -27.34
N ILE A 313 -12.52 2.96 -26.96
CA ILE A 313 -11.07 3.16 -26.78
C ILE A 313 -10.36 3.15 -28.13
N ASP A 314 -9.64 4.22 -28.44
CA ASP A 314 -8.69 4.26 -29.53
C ASP A 314 -7.41 3.51 -29.16
N GLN A 315 -7.17 2.40 -29.83
CA GLN A 315 -6.02 1.53 -29.61
C GLN A 315 -4.69 2.14 -30.08
N THR A 316 -4.73 3.21 -30.86
CA THR A 316 -3.52 3.92 -31.35
C THR A 316 -2.96 4.86 -30.29
N VAL A 317 -3.75 5.25 -29.28
CA VAL A 317 -3.34 6.13 -28.20
C VAL A 317 -2.74 5.33 -27.05
N TYR A 318 -1.46 5.54 -26.80
CA TYR A 318 -0.73 4.83 -25.74
C TYR A 318 -1.30 5.11 -24.34
N GLY A 319 -1.44 4.07 -23.57
CA GLY A 319 -1.96 4.12 -22.21
C GLY A 319 -3.21 3.27 -22.03
N LYS A 320 -3.51 2.90 -20.79
CA LYS A 320 -4.72 2.13 -20.48
C LYS A 320 -5.82 3.04 -19.94
N ILE A 321 -7.05 2.64 -20.24
CA ILE A 321 -8.26 3.24 -19.70
C ILE A 321 -8.85 2.29 -18.65
N ASP A 322 -9.17 2.81 -17.48
CA ASP A 322 -9.91 2.11 -16.42
C ASP A 322 -11.01 3.02 -15.87
N LEU A 323 -11.81 2.52 -14.95
CA LEU A 323 -12.93 3.30 -14.38
C LEU A 323 -12.48 4.61 -13.72
N HIS A 324 -11.25 4.67 -13.18
CA HIS A 324 -10.69 5.88 -12.61
C HIS A 324 -10.32 6.92 -13.67
N SER A 325 -10.16 6.50 -14.93
CA SER A 325 -9.92 7.39 -16.07
C SER A 325 -11.05 8.41 -16.29
N LEU A 326 -12.29 8.13 -15.83
CA LEU A 326 -13.37 9.12 -15.86
C LEU A 326 -12.99 10.39 -15.07
N ARG A 327 -12.48 10.20 -13.87
CA ARG A 327 -11.98 11.31 -13.04
C ARG A 327 -10.69 11.93 -13.61
N HIS A 328 -9.81 11.13 -14.20
CA HIS A 328 -8.63 11.65 -14.91
C HIS A 328 -9.05 12.53 -16.08
N THR A 329 -10.08 12.12 -16.83
CA THR A 329 -10.63 12.91 -17.95
C THR A 329 -11.17 14.25 -17.46
N TYR A 330 -11.95 14.28 -16.38
CA TYR A 330 -12.38 15.53 -15.78
C TYR A 330 -11.20 16.44 -15.41
N ALA A 331 -10.22 15.88 -14.72
CA ALA A 331 -9.03 16.63 -14.32
C ALA A 331 -8.26 17.18 -15.53
N THR A 332 -8.11 16.39 -16.57
CA THR A 332 -7.47 16.82 -17.83
C THR A 332 -8.26 17.95 -18.50
N ARG A 333 -9.58 17.87 -18.62
CA ARG A 333 -10.42 18.95 -19.18
C ARG A 333 -10.33 20.24 -18.37
N CYS A 334 -10.27 20.14 -17.02
CA CYS A 334 -10.05 21.30 -16.17
C CYS A 334 -8.68 21.97 -16.42
N ILE A 335 -7.62 21.15 -16.61
CA ILE A 335 -6.29 21.67 -16.93
C ILE A 335 -6.28 22.34 -18.32
N GLU A 336 -6.87 21.69 -19.31
CA GLU A 336 -7.02 22.20 -20.67
C GLU A 336 -7.81 23.52 -20.72
N SER A 337 -8.77 23.72 -19.82
CA SER A 337 -9.51 24.96 -19.67
C SER A 337 -8.78 26.06 -18.86
N GLY A 338 -7.52 25.82 -18.47
CA GLY A 338 -6.71 26.79 -17.73
C GLY A 338 -6.96 26.83 -16.22
N MET A 339 -7.65 25.83 -15.64
CA MET A 339 -7.93 25.81 -14.20
C MET A 339 -6.63 25.70 -13.39
N PRO A 340 -6.37 26.60 -12.41
CA PRO A 340 -5.16 26.54 -11.60
C PRO A 340 -5.05 25.21 -10.80
N ALA A 341 -3.84 24.64 -10.70
CA ALA A 341 -3.58 23.36 -10.03
C ALA A 341 -4.10 23.33 -8.59
N LYS A 342 -4.01 24.42 -7.85
CA LYS A 342 -4.48 24.50 -6.47
C LYS A 342 -6.00 24.44 -6.36
N VAL A 343 -6.71 25.01 -7.32
CA VAL A 343 -8.19 24.92 -7.41
C VAL A 343 -8.59 23.49 -7.73
N LEU A 344 -7.97 22.88 -8.75
CA LEU A 344 -8.21 21.50 -9.12
C LEU A 344 -7.89 20.52 -7.98
N GLN A 345 -6.79 20.76 -7.24
CA GLN A 345 -6.46 19.96 -6.04
C GLN A 345 -7.62 19.94 -5.05
N LYS A 346 -8.21 21.10 -4.75
CA LYS A 346 -9.34 21.23 -3.82
C LYS A 346 -10.59 20.52 -4.35
N ILE A 347 -10.94 20.73 -5.62
CA ILE A 347 -12.09 20.10 -6.27
C ILE A 347 -11.96 18.56 -6.20
N LEU A 348 -10.79 18.03 -6.56
CA LEU A 348 -10.54 16.60 -6.55
C LEU A 348 -10.38 16.04 -5.12
N GLY A 349 -10.05 16.85 -4.12
CA GLY A 349 -9.77 16.39 -2.75
C GLY A 349 -8.49 15.55 -2.68
N HIS A 350 -7.42 16.01 -3.35
CA HIS A 350 -6.09 15.42 -3.24
C HIS A 350 -5.39 15.97 -2.00
N SER A 351 -4.95 15.09 -1.11
CA SER A 351 -4.19 15.46 0.09
C SER A 351 -2.80 16.02 -0.24
N ASP A 352 -2.23 15.59 -1.38
CA ASP A 352 -0.93 16.01 -1.88
C ASP A 352 -1.09 16.65 -3.26
N ILE A 353 -0.53 17.84 -3.43
CA ILE A 353 -0.55 18.60 -4.70
C ILE A 353 0.20 17.85 -5.80
N SER A 354 1.22 17.04 -5.46
CA SER A 354 2.01 16.28 -6.43
C SER A 354 1.15 15.36 -7.29
N ILE A 355 0.06 14.83 -6.74
CA ILE A 355 -0.91 13.99 -7.48
C ILE A 355 -1.56 14.81 -8.61
N THR A 356 -1.93 16.07 -8.33
CA THR A 356 -2.51 16.98 -9.32
C THR A 356 -1.46 17.42 -10.33
N LEU A 357 -0.25 17.77 -9.88
CA LEU A 357 0.83 18.20 -10.74
C LEU A 357 1.27 17.11 -11.72
N ASN A 358 1.24 15.84 -11.31
CA ASN A 358 1.53 14.72 -12.22
C ASN A 358 0.54 14.65 -13.40
N ILE A 359 -0.72 15.04 -13.19
CA ILE A 359 -1.70 15.14 -14.28
C ILE A 359 -1.37 16.36 -15.17
N TYR A 360 -0.94 17.49 -14.58
CA TYR A 360 -0.47 18.64 -15.32
C TYR A 360 0.71 18.30 -16.22
N CYS A 361 1.73 17.57 -15.71
CA CYS A 361 2.90 17.17 -16.49
C CYS A 361 2.53 16.33 -17.72
N SER A 362 1.54 15.44 -17.60
CA SER A 362 1.09 14.63 -18.73
C SER A 362 0.35 15.41 -19.84
N VAL A 363 -0.15 16.59 -19.50
CA VAL A 363 -0.86 17.49 -20.43
C VAL A 363 0.06 18.61 -20.95
N PHE A 364 1.10 18.93 -20.18
CA PHE A 364 1.95 20.10 -20.37
C PHE A 364 2.69 20.14 -21.72
N GLU A 365 3.22 18.99 -22.17
CA GLU A 365 3.93 18.94 -23.47
C GLU A 365 3.03 19.39 -24.64
N LYS A 366 1.74 19.05 -24.58
CA LYS A 366 0.77 19.41 -25.62
C LYS A 366 0.44 20.93 -25.60
N TYR A 367 0.50 21.56 -24.41
CA TYR A 367 0.13 22.97 -24.22
C TYR A 367 1.30 23.93 -24.13
N GLN A 368 2.53 23.45 -24.08
CA GLN A 368 3.73 24.28 -23.98
C GLN A 368 3.77 25.35 -25.10
N ASN A 369 3.52 24.97 -26.35
CA ASN A 369 3.53 25.88 -27.48
C ASN A 369 2.41 26.94 -27.41
N GLN A 370 1.23 26.58 -26.91
CA GLN A 370 0.13 27.53 -26.75
C GLN A 370 0.41 28.57 -25.66
N HIS A 371 0.98 28.13 -24.53
CA HIS A 371 1.36 29.01 -23.44
C HIS A 371 2.55 29.90 -23.80
N LEU A 372 3.50 29.41 -24.60
CA LEU A 372 4.58 30.24 -25.13
C LEU A 372 4.03 31.35 -26.03
N ALA A 373 3.07 31.05 -26.89
CA ALA A 373 2.42 32.09 -27.72
C ALA A 373 1.73 33.17 -26.89
N ILE A 374 1.07 32.82 -25.78
CA ILE A 374 0.47 33.79 -24.85
C ILE A 374 1.54 34.67 -24.18
N VAL A 375 2.67 34.05 -23.78
CA VAL A 375 3.81 34.80 -23.21
C VAL A 375 4.40 35.75 -24.24
N ASP A 376 4.58 35.31 -25.49
CA ASP A 376 5.09 36.15 -26.59
C ASP A 376 4.17 37.34 -26.86
N GLU A 377 2.85 37.12 -26.87
CA GLU A 377 1.87 38.17 -27.03
C GLU A 377 1.90 39.18 -25.87
N TYR A 378 1.99 38.67 -24.63
CA TYR A 378 2.14 39.55 -23.45
C TYR A 378 3.43 40.36 -23.49
N MET A 379 4.56 39.75 -23.87
CA MET A 379 5.85 40.44 -23.98
C MET A 379 5.80 41.51 -25.07
N ARG A 380 5.21 41.22 -26.22
CA ARG A 380 5.02 42.21 -27.31
C ARG A 380 4.12 43.39 -26.90
N SER A 381 2.99 43.09 -26.26
CA SER A 381 2.03 44.11 -25.84
C SER A 381 2.60 45.05 -24.77
N ASN A 382 3.60 44.63 -24.02
CA ASN A 382 4.30 45.41 -23.00
C ASN A 382 5.66 45.95 -23.45
N SER A 383 5.98 45.88 -24.74
CA SER A 383 7.27 46.33 -25.31
C SER A 383 8.49 45.65 -24.69
N LEU A 384 8.33 44.38 -24.25
CA LEU A 384 9.37 43.55 -23.65
C LEU A 384 9.90 42.47 -24.62
N ALA A 385 9.47 42.50 -25.88
CA ALA A 385 9.94 41.56 -26.89
C ALA A 385 11.36 41.88 -27.32
N ILE A 386 12.17 40.87 -27.59
CA ILE A 386 13.44 41.01 -28.27
C ILE A 386 13.11 41.30 -29.74
N ALA A 387 13.55 42.42 -30.24
CA ALA A 387 13.28 42.90 -31.61
C ALA A 387 13.81 41.93 -32.68
#